data_780f951ce29a64802339990e13e88b18
#
_entry.id   780f951ce29a64802339990e13e88b18
#
_cell.length_a   1.000
_cell.length_b   1.000
_cell.length_c   1.000
_cell.angle_alpha   90.00
_cell.angle_beta   90.00
_cell.angle_gamma   90.00
#
_symmetry.space_group_name_H-M   'P 1'
#
loop_
_entity.id
_entity.type
_entity.pdbx_description
1 polymer ?
#
loop_
_entity_poly.entity_id
_entity_poly.type
_entity_poly.pdbx_seq_one_letter_code
_entity_poly.pdbx_strand_id
1 'polypeptide(L)'
;RKTMEINSKNAQLWSRFGSRAVFGQAMLAAGEKNEKIMALSGDLGNSSGLARFQQTFPERYLNVGIAEQNMIGVAAGLAKEGFNVFATSFAPFITLRAGEQIRMNLGYMKLNVKAVSIGSGISMSFLGNSHYGIEDAAVMRSIPNMTVVCPADCSEIVKVVNAASEFEGPMYIRLTG
;
A
#
# COMPACT_ATOMS: atom_id res chain seq x y z
N ARG A 1 -2.42 13.73 -19.63
CA ARG A 1 -2.10 13.12 -18.32
C ARG A 1 -2.93 13.82 -17.26
N LYS A 2 -3.99 13.18 -16.79
CA LYS A 2 -4.86 13.77 -15.75
C LYS A 2 -4.19 13.59 -14.41
N THR A 3 -3.61 14.67 -13.89
CA THR A 3 -3.21 14.74 -12.48
C THR A 3 -4.47 14.61 -11.62
N MET A 4 -4.41 13.81 -10.57
CA MET A 4 -5.52 13.75 -9.59
C MET A 4 -5.52 15.06 -8.79
N GLU A 5 -6.26 16.04 -9.29
CA GLU A 5 -6.35 17.36 -8.68
C GLU A 5 -7.18 17.29 -7.39
N ILE A 6 -6.66 17.86 -6.32
CA ILE A 6 -7.34 17.92 -5.02
C ILE A 6 -8.14 19.19 -4.94
N ASN A 7 -9.46 19.05 -5.08
CA ASN A 7 -10.42 20.13 -4.94
C ASN A 7 -11.73 19.61 -4.32
N SER A 8 -12.63 20.48 -3.91
CA SER A 8 -13.87 20.12 -3.22
C SER A 8 -14.74 19.14 -4.02
N LYS A 9 -14.80 19.28 -5.34
CA LYS A 9 -15.58 18.39 -6.21
C LYS A 9 -15.01 16.97 -6.22
N ASN A 10 -13.70 16.85 -6.38
CA ASN A 10 -13.02 15.55 -6.38
C ASN A 10 -13.05 14.91 -4.99
N ALA A 11 -12.89 15.68 -3.91
CA ALA A 11 -13.00 15.18 -2.55
C ALA A 11 -14.38 14.55 -2.27
N GLN A 12 -15.47 15.22 -2.68
CA GLN A 12 -16.83 14.68 -2.57
C GLN A 12 -17.03 13.40 -3.42
N LEU A 13 -16.45 13.36 -4.61
CA LEU A 13 -16.53 12.19 -5.48
C LEU A 13 -15.76 11.00 -4.85
N TRP A 14 -14.55 11.23 -4.38
CA TRP A 14 -13.70 10.20 -3.78
C TRP A 14 -14.27 9.63 -2.48
N SER A 15 -14.94 10.46 -1.66
CA SER A 15 -15.62 9.97 -0.45
C SER A 15 -16.71 8.93 -0.73
N ARG A 16 -17.30 8.96 -1.93
CA ARG A 16 -18.30 7.97 -2.37
C ARG A 16 -17.69 6.67 -2.88
N PHE A 17 -16.45 6.72 -3.37
CA PHE A 17 -15.75 5.55 -3.91
C PHE A 17 -15.11 4.70 -2.82
N GLY A 18 -14.76 5.32 -1.69
CA GLY A 18 -14.06 4.67 -0.59
C GLY A 18 -12.54 4.53 -0.81
N SER A 19 -11.85 4.21 0.27
CA SER A 19 -10.38 4.25 0.38
C SER A 19 -9.66 3.39 -0.66
N ARG A 20 -10.12 2.16 -0.86
CA ARG A 20 -9.48 1.18 -1.77
C ARG A 20 -9.56 1.61 -3.24
N ALA A 21 -10.72 2.10 -3.68
CA ALA A 21 -10.89 2.57 -5.05
C ALA A 21 -10.06 3.82 -5.32
N VAL A 22 -9.98 4.74 -4.36
CA VAL A 22 -9.18 5.96 -4.48
C VAL A 22 -7.69 5.65 -4.44
N PHE A 23 -7.26 4.72 -3.58
CA PHE A 23 -5.89 4.21 -3.59
C PHE A 23 -5.50 3.66 -4.97
N GLY A 24 -6.35 2.80 -5.56
CA GLY A 24 -6.10 2.25 -6.90
C GLY A 24 -6.00 3.31 -8.00
N GLN A 25 -6.85 4.36 -7.94
CA GLN A 25 -6.76 5.49 -8.87
C GLN A 25 -5.47 6.29 -8.68
N ALA A 26 -5.06 6.52 -7.43
CA ALA A 26 -3.83 7.23 -7.12
C ALA A 26 -2.59 6.42 -7.58
N MET A 27 -2.60 5.10 -7.37
CA MET A 27 -1.55 4.20 -7.87
C MET A 27 -1.43 4.23 -9.39
N LEU A 28 -2.56 4.19 -10.11
CA LEU A 28 -2.56 4.32 -11.56
C LEU A 28 -1.93 5.64 -12.02
N ALA A 29 -2.36 6.75 -11.44
CA ALA A 29 -1.82 8.07 -11.76
C ALA A 29 -0.31 8.20 -11.40
N ALA A 30 0.13 7.60 -10.30
CA ALA A 30 1.54 7.55 -9.93
C ALA A 30 2.36 6.70 -10.92
N GLY A 31 1.84 5.53 -11.34
CA GLY A 31 2.47 4.66 -12.33
C GLY A 31 2.60 5.30 -13.72
N GLU A 32 1.66 6.18 -14.12
CA GLU A 32 1.77 6.98 -15.35
C GLU A 32 2.90 8.01 -15.31
N LYS A 33 3.25 8.50 -14.12
CA LYS A 33 4.29 9.52 -13.93
C LYS A 33 5.68 8.93 -13.73
N ASN A 34 5.76 7.76 -13.10
CA ASN A 34 7.02 7.14 -12.70
C ASN A 34 7.03 5.66 -13.06
N GLU A 35 7.88 5.30 -14.03
CA GLU A 35 8.05 3.93 -14.53
C GLU A 35 8.72 2.98 -13.51
N LYS A 36 9.34 3.53 -12.46
CA LYS A 36 9.94 2.76 -11.37
C LYS A 36 8.92 2.27 -10.33
N ILE A 37 7.66 2.65 -10.43
CA ILE A 37 6.63 2.18 -9.51
C ILE A 37 6.20 0.76 -9.89
N MET A 38 6.31 -0.15 -8.91
CA MET A 38 5.82 -1.52 -8.94
C MET A 38 4.69 -1.70 -7.93
N ALA A 39 3.70 -2.52 -8.27
CA ALA A 39 2.63 -2.90 -7.34
C ALA A 39 2.62 -4.42 -7.13
N LEU A 40 2.65 -4.85 -5.87
CA LEU A 40 2.58 -6.25 -5.47
C LEU A 40 1.30 -6.50 -4.67
N SER A 41 0.74 -7.69 -4.83
CA SER A 41 -0.47 -8.10 -4.10
C SER A 41 -0.37 -9.54 -3.60
N GLY A 42 -0.88 -9.77 -2.40
CA GLY A 42 -1.10 -11.11 -1.83
C GLY A 42 -2.45 -11.69 -2.24
N ASP A 43 -2.71 -11.84 -3.54
CA ASP A 43 -3.96 -12.31 -4.15
C ASP A 43 -5.18 -11.40 -3.90
N LEU A 44 -4.95 -10.11 -3.73
CA LEU A 44 -5.97 -9.11 -3.40
C LEU A 44 -6.09 -7.98 -4.44
N GLY A 45 -5.65 -8.22 -5.69
CA GLY A 45 -5.59 -7.17 -6.72
C GLY A 45 -6.89 -6.39 -6.90
N ASN A 46 -8.02 -7.11 -7.02
CA ASN A 46 -9.34 -6.49 -7.13
C ASN A 46 -9.77 -5.82 -5.81
N SER A 47 -9.57 -6.51 -4.68
CA SER A 47 -9.97 -6.02 -3.36
C SER A 47 -9.16 -4.80 -2.89
N SER A 48 -7.94 -4.63 -3.38
CA SER A 48 -7.09 -3.47 -3.09
C SER A 48 -7.28 -2.29 -4.04
N GLY A 49 -8.10 -2.44 -5.09
CA GLY A 49 -8.31 -1.42 -6.12
C GLY A 49 -7.25 -1.39 -7.23
N LEU A 50 -6.30 -2.34 -7.23
CA LEU A 50 -5.17 -2.37 -8.16
C LEU A 50 -5.49 -2.95 -9.55
N ALA A 51 -6.73 -3.37 -9.81
CA ALA A 51 -7.11 -3.99 -11.09
C ALA A 51 -6.78 -3.13 -12.32
N ARG A 52 -7.01 -1.81 -12.24
CA ARG A 52 -6.67 -0.89 -13.33
C ARG A 52 -5.16 -0.72 -13.50
N PHE A 53 -4.39 -0.69 -12.41
CA PHE A 53 -2.94 -0.67 -12.47
C PHE A 53 -2.41 -1.92 -13.17
N GLN A 54 -2.91 -3.09 -12.79
CA GLN A 54 -2.57 -4.38 -13.40
C GLN A 54 -2.88 -4.41 -14.91
N GLN A 55 -4.05 -3.91 -15.31
CA GLN A 55 -4.45 -3.86 -16.73
C GLN A 55 -3.60 -2.91 -17.56
N THR A 56 -3.19 -1.77 -16.97
CA THR A 56 -2.43 -0.73 -17.68
C THR A 56 -0.92 -1.03 -17.71
N PHE A 57 -0.41 -1.62 -16.63
CA PHE A 57 1.02 -1.91 -16.45
C PHE A 57 1.23 -3.37 -16.00
N PRO A 58 0.88 -4.36 -16.84
CA PRO A 58 0.96 -5.77 -16.47
C PRO A 58 2.38 -6.21 -16.07
N GLU A 59 3.41 -5.64 -16.68
CA GLU A 59 4.82 -5.90 -16.40
C GLU A 59 5.31 -5.29 -15.07
N ARG A 60 4.51 -4.38 -14.48
CA ARG A 60 4.80 -3.71 -13.21
C ARG A 60 3.87 -4.12 -12.07
N TYR A 61 3.08 -5.17 -12.30
CA TYR A 61 2.20 -5.75 -11.30
C TYR A 61 2.54 -7.22 -11.07
N LEU A 62 2.72 -7.61 -9.80
CA LEU A 62 2.96 -8.99 -9.42
C LEU A 62 1.92 -9.45 -8.40
N ASN A 63 1.23 -10.54 -8.72
CA ASN A 63 0.46 -11.30 -7.75
C ASN A 63 1.32 -12.46 -7.24
N VAL A 64 1.69 -12.43 -5.97
CA VAL A 64 2.54 -13.46 -5.36
C VAL A 64 1.75 -14.58 -4.69
N GLY A 65 0.43 -14.55 -4.80
CA GLY A 65 -0.45 -15.44 -4.07
C GLY A 65 -0.62 -15.03 -2.60
N ILE A 66 -1.29 -15.86 -1.82
CA ILE A 66 -1.50 -15.65 -0.37
C ILE A 66 -0.20 -15.99 0.38
N ALA A 67 0.82 -15.16 0.21
CA ALA A 67 2.18 -15.38 0.69
C ALA A 67 2.87 -14.05 1.07
N GLU A 68 2.36 -13.35 2.08
CA GLU A 68 2.78 -12.00 2.43
C GLU A 68 4.27 -11.92 2.85
N GLN A 69 4.80 -12.96 3.49
CA GLN A 69 6.22 -13.02 3.82
C GLN A 69 7.08 -13.04 2.54
N ASN A 70 6.72 -13.87 1.57
CA ASN A 70 7.37 -13.91 0.26
C ASN A 70 7.19 -12.59 -0.49
N MET A 71 6.00 -11.98 -0.42
CA MET A 71 5.71 -10.68 -1.05
C MET A 71 6.69 -9.60 -0.58
N ILE A 72 6.96 -9.51 0.70
CA ILE A 72 7.92 -8.53 1.24
C ILE A 72 9.34 -8.86 0.81
N GLY A 73 9.72 -10.14 0.73
CA GLY A 73 11.02 -10.56 0.19
C GLY A 73 11.20 -10.18 -1.29
N VAL A 74 10.18 -10.43 -2.12
CA VAL A 74 10.17 -10.03 -3.54
C VAL A 74 10.22 -8.50 -3.68
N ALA A 75 9.42 -7.78 -2.88
CA ALA A 75 9.43 -6.32 -2.86
C ALA A 75 10.81 -5.75 -2.49
N ALA A 76 11.48 -6.37 -1.53
CA ALA A 76 12.83 -6.01 -1.12
C ALA A 76 13.85 -6.19 -2.25
N GLY A 77 13.79 -7.31 -2.97
CA GLY A 77 14.63 -7.57 -4.14
C GLY A 77 14.43 -6.52 -5.23
N LEU A 78 13.19 -6.23 -5.59
CA LEU A 78 12.86 -5.19 -6.56
C LEU A 78 13.32 -3.79 -6.12
N ALA A 79 13.18 -3.47 -4.85
CA ALA A 79 13.66 -2.18 -4.32
C ALA A 79 15.18 -2.04 -4.41
N LYS A 80 15.94 -3.12 -4.27
CA LYS A 80 17.39 -3.13 -4.48
C LYS A 80 17.78 -2.86 -5.93
N GLU A 81 16.91 -3.25 -6.88
CA GLU A 81 17.07 -2.94 -8.31
C GLU A 81 16.59 -1.52 -8.69
N GLY A 82 16.26 -0.70 -7.68
CA GLY A 82 15.91 0.72 -7.86
C GLY A 82 14.44 0.98 -8.17
N PHE A 83 13.55 0.03 -7.88
CA PHE A 83 12.11 0.26 -7.98
C PHE A 83 11.55 0.85 -6.68
N ASN A 84 10.48 1.62 -6.81
CA ASN A 84 9.64 2.05 -5.70
C ASN A 84 8.43 1.09 -5.61
N VAL A 85 8.42 0.23 -4.61
CA VAL A 85 7.52 -0.92 -4.56
C VAL A 85 6.40 -0.71 -3.56
N PHE A 86 5.15 -0.83 -4.02
CA PHE A 86 3.95 -0.81 -3.18
C PHE A 86 3.44 -2.26 -3.02
N ALA A 87 3.60 -2.83 -1.83
CA ALA A 87 3.17 -4.18 -1.48
C ALA A 87 1.89 -4.11 -0.65
N THR A 88 0.83 -4.78 -1.10
CA THR A 88 -0.54 -4.59 -0.56
C THR A 88 -1.15 -5.90 -0.09
N SER A 89 -1.64 -5.92 1.16
CA SER A 89 -2.47 -6.98 1.73
C SER A 89 -3.36 -6.44 2.85
N PHE A 90 -4.18 -7.29 3.47
CA PHE A 90 -4.93 -6.91 4.67
C PHE A 90 -4.00 -6.57 5.84
N ALA A 91 -4.44 -5.66 6.70
CA ALA A 91 -3.63 -5.12 7.78
C ALA A 91 -2.95 -6.19 8.66
N PRO A 92 -3.65 -7.19 9.24
CA PRO A 92 -2.97 -8.19 10.07
C PRO A 92 -2.00 -9.07 9.27
N PHE A 93 -2.26 -9.29 7.99
CA PHE A 93 -1.42 -10.19 7.18
C PHE A 93 -0.11 -9.52 6.77
N ILE A 94 -0.17 -8.27 6.36
CA ILE A 94 1.06 -7.56 5.99
C ILE A 94 1.88 -7.14 7.22
N THR A 95 1.25 -6.85 8.37
CA THR A 95 1.95 -6.35 9.55
C THR A 95 2.40 -7.45 10.52
N LEU A 96 1.48 -8.35 10.89
CA LEU A 96 1.80 -9.41 11.87
C LEU A 96 2.44 -10.61 11.20
N ARG A 97 1.83 -11.13 10.12
CA ARG A 97 2.33 -12.32 9.42
C ARG A 97 3.70 -12.06 8.77
N ALA A 98 3.88 -10.92 8.11
CA ALA A 98 5.14 -10.55 7.46
C ALA A 98 6.03 -9.64 8.31
N GLY A 99 5.78 -9.53 9.61
CA GLY A 99 6.44 -8.58 10.51
C GLY A 99 7.97 -8.71 10.53
N GLU A 100 8.50 -9.94 10.56
CA GLU A 100 9.94 -10.16 10.53
C GLU A 100 10.57 -9.72 9.20
N GLN A 101 9.95 -10.04 8.08
CA GLN A 101 10.43 -9.64 6.76
C GLN A 101 10.40 -8.12 6.61
N ILE A 102 9.38 -7.44 7.12
CA ILE A 102 9.30 -5.98 7.16
C ILE A 102 10.40 -5.41 8.06
N ARG A 103 10.58 -5.96 9.26
CA ARG A 103 11.60 -5.52 10.21
C ARG A 103 12.99 -5.54 9.58
N MET A 104 13.34 -6.63 8.91
CA MET A 104 14.66 -6.80 8.31
C MET A 104 14.81 -5.98 7.02
N ASN A 105 13.91 -6.12 6.07
CA ASN A 105 14.10 -5.53 4.74
C ASN A 105 13.75 -4.03 4.73
N LEU A 106 12.65 -3.64 5.36
CA LEU A 106 12.21 -2.25 5.38
C LEU A 106 12.90 -1.49 6.52
N GLY A 107 12.85 -2.01 7.74
CA GLY A 107 13.39 -1.34 8.90
C GLY A 107 14.92 -1.28 8.92
N TYR A 108 15.58 -2.44 8.89
CA TYR A 108 17.04 -2.53 9.00
C TYR A 108 17.74 -2.13 7.70
N MET A 109 17.34 -2.68 6.56
CA MET A 109 17.96 -2.39 5.26
C MET A 109 17.48 -1.08 4.64
N LYS A 110 16.44 -0.44 5.17
CA LYS A 110 15.86 0.83 4.71
C LYS A 110 15.44 0.83 3.23
N LEU A 111 14.97 -0.32 2.74
CA LEU A 111 14.61 -0.46 1.33
C LEU A 111 13.36 0.34 0.97
N ASN A 112 13.30 0.81 -0.27
CA ASN A 112 12.24 1.66 -0.80
C ASN A 112 10.95 0.86 -1.10
N VAL A 113 10.37 0.31 -0.04
CA VAL A 113 9.12 -0.45 -0.08
C VAL A 113 8.03 0.25 0.73
N LYS A 114 6.85 0.39 0.13
CA LYS A 114 5.64 0.90 0.78
C LYS A 114 4.75 -0.30 1.12
N ALA A 115 4.73 -0.70 2.38
CA ALA A 115 3.79 -1.69 2.89
C ALA A 115 2.42 -1.02 3.04
N VAL A 116 1.46 -1.43 2.22
CA VAL A 116 0.11 -0.82 2.21
C VAL A 116 -0.90 -1.80 2.78
N SER A 117 -1.51 -1.44 3.90
CA SER A 117 -2.60 -2.22 4.46
C SER A 117 -3.96 -1.74 3.99
N ILE A 118 -4.83 -2.67 3.67
CA ILE A 118 -6.26 -2.42 3.43
C ILE A 118 -7.08 -3.05 4.55
N GLY A 119 -8.27 -2.50 4.81
CA GLY A 119 -9.16 -3.05 5.82
C GLY A 119 -8.64 -2.92 7.25
N SER A 120 -7.87 -1.87 7.56
CA SER A 120 -7.33 -1.64 8.89
C SER A 120 -8.43 -1.28 9.91
N GLY A 121 -8.12 -1.46 11.20
CA GLY A 121 -9.09 -1.35 12.27
C GLY A 121 -10.08 -2.50 12.23
N ILE A 122 -11.34 -2.22 12.46
CA ILE A 122 -12.45 -3.19 12.45
C ILE A 122 -13.31 -3.12 11.18
N SER A 123 -12.81 -2.46 10.12
CA SER A 123 -13.58 -2.24 8.88
C SER A 123 -14.00 -3.53 8.17
N MET A 124 -13.28 -4.64 8.42
CA MET A 124 -13.61 -5.99 7.93
C MET A 124 -14.40 -6.80 8.96
N SER A 125 -15.30 -6.16 9.72
CA SER A 125 -16.01 -6.73 10.87
C SER A 125 -16.73 -8.05 10.57
N PHE A 126 -17.28 -8.21 9.37
CA PHE A 126 -18.00 -9.42 8.94
C PHE A 126 -17.08 -10.65 8.77
N LEU A 127 -15.75 -10.46 8.67
CA LEU A 127 -14.77 -11.54 8.61
C LEU A 127 -14.21 -11.94 9.98
N GLY A 128 -14.50 -11.15 11.02
CA GLY A 128 -14.09 -11.43 12.41
C GLY A 128 -12.62 -11.11 12.70
N ASN A 129 -12.16 -11.59 13.84
CA ASN A 129 -10.86 -11.26 14.44
C ASN A 129 -9.65 -11.53 13.54
N SER A 130 -9.73 -12.54 12.67
CA SER A 130 -8.64 -12.88 11.75
C SER A 130 -8.29 -11.75 10.77
N HIS A 131 -9.21 -10.80 10.56
CA HIS A 131 -9.04 -9.68 9.63
C HIS A 131 -8.99 -8.31 10.33
N TYR A 132 -9.11 -8.25 11.67
CA TYR A 132 -8.99 -6.99 12.39
C TYR A 132 -7.53 -6.51 12.39
N GLY A 133 -7.32 -5.27 11.96
CA GLY A 133 -6.03 -4.59 12.01
C GLY A 133 -6.01 -3.57 13.13
N ILE A 134 -5.93 -4.02 14.38
CA ILE A 134 -5.97 -3.17 15.57
C ILE A 134 -4.55 -2.84 16.03
N GLU A 135 -3.65 -3.81 15.98
CA GLU A 135 -2.27 -3.72 16.46
C GLU A 135 -1.29 -3.16 15.42
N ASP A 136 -1.72 -3.08 14.19
CA ASP A 136 -0.91 -2.79 13.00
C ASP A 136 -0.03 -1.54 13.14
N ALA A 137 -0.61 -0.43 13.56
CA ALA A 137 0.13 0.82 13.73
C ALA A 137 1.16 0.73 14.87
N ALA A 138 0.84 0.04 15.96
CA ALA A 138 1.76 -0.14 17.09
C ALA A 138 2.96 -1.01 16.67
N VAL A 139 2.72 -2.11 15.97
CA VAL A 139 3.77 -3.00 15.44
C VAL A 139 4.67 -2.24 14.48
N MET A 140 4.10 -1.53 13.50
CA MET A 140 4.90 -0.79 12.51
C MET A 140 5.69 0.36 13.13
N ARG A 141 5.16 1.05 14.15
CA ARG A 141 5.87 2.10 14.87
C ARG A 141 7.03 1.58 15.73
N SER A 142 7.03 0.32 16.10
CA SER A 142 8.14 -0.30 16.85
C SER A 142 9.35 -0.61 15.97
N ILE A 143 9.19 -0.59 14.64
CA ILE A 143 10.26 -0.90 13.69
C ILE A 143 11.09 0.37 13.40
N PRO A 144 12.39 0.38 13.66
CA PRO A 144 13.25 1.53 13.34
C PRO A 144 13.19 1.92 11.87
N ASN A 145 13.30 3.20 11.58
CA ASN A 145 13.28 3.81 10.25
C ASN A 145 11.94 3.72 9.51
N MET A 146 10.92 3.06 10.06
CA MET A 146 9.61 2.96 9.43
C MET A 146 8.84 4.28 9.53
N THR A 147 8.45 4.83 8.38
CA THR A 147 7.51 5.94 8.32
C THR A 147 6.08 5.39 8.34
N VAL A 148 5.29 5.72 9.37
CA VAL A 148 3.91 5.24 9.50
C VAL A 148 2.95 6.37 9.18
N VAL A 149 2.06 6.16 8.19
CA VAL A 149 1.09 7.16 7.72
C VAL A 149 -0.32 6.59 7.76
N CYS A 150 -1.22 7.32 8.40
CA CYS A 150 -2.63 6.97 8.53
C CYS A 150 -3.49 8.08 7.91
N PRO A 151 -3.76 8.06 6.58
CA PRO A 151 -4.59 9.08 5.96
C PRO A 151 -6.00 9.07 6.55
N ALA A 152 -6.52 10.25 6.85
CA ALA A 152 -7.82 10.42 7.49
C ALA A 152 -8.99 10.30 6.49
N ASP A 153 -8.76 10.65 5.23
CA ASP A 153 -9.76 10.64 4.18
C ASP A 153 -9.18 10.29 2.80
N CYS A 154 -10.05 10.19 1.81
CA CYS A 154 -9.66 9.86 0.43
C CYS A 154 -8.77 10.93 -0.22
N SER A 155 -8.88 12.20 0.15
CA SER A 155 -8.00 13.25 -0.37
C SER A 155 -6.58 13.11 0.18
N GLU A 156 -6.47 12.73 1.45
CA GLU A 156 -5.17 12.40 2.05
C GLU A 156 -4.56 11.14 1.45
N ILE A 157 -5.35 10.13 1.09
CA ILE A 157 -4.84 8.95 0.37
C ILE A 157 -4.14 9.37 -0.92
N VAL A 158 -4.74 10.26 -1.71
CA VAL A 158 -4.12 10.79 -2.93
C VAL A 158 -2.81 11.51 -2.63
N LYS A 159 -2.78 12.35 -1.60
CA LYS A 159 -1.55 13.06 -1.17
C LYS A 159 -0.48 12.08 -0.74
N VAL A 160 -0.85 11.09 0.06
CA VAL A 160 0.08 10.08 0.59
C VAL A 160 0.69 9.24 -0.53
N VAL A 161 -0.11 8.76 -1.50
CA VAL A 161 0.41 8.00 -2.64
C VAL A 161 1.35 8.87 -3.49
N ASN A 162 0.99 10.13 -3.76
CA ASN A 162 1.87 11.04 -4.48
C ASN A 162 3.20 11.27 -3.73
N ALA A 163 3.15 11.55 -2.43
CA ALA A 163 4.35 11.73 -1.61
C ALA A 163 5.18 10.43 -1.53
N ALA A 164 4.55 9.28 -1.35
CA ALA A 164 5.21 7.98 -1.30
C ALA A 164 5.86 7.60 -2.62
N SER A 165 5.33 8.08 -3.76
CA SER A 165 5.93 7.85 -5.08
C SER A 165 7.27 8.58 -5.28
N GLU A 166 7.54 9.59 -4.49
CA GLU A 166 8.77 10.40 -4.51
C GLU A 166 9.67 10.18 -3.28
N PHE A 167 9.11 9.62 -2.22
CA PHE A 167 9.83 9.38 -0.96
C PHE A 167 10.74 8.14 -1.08
N GLU A 168 12.02 8.32 -0.80
CA GLU A 168 12.99 7.23 -0.70
C GLU A 168 13.01 6.65 0.72
N GLY A 169 12.73 5.35 0.84
CA GLY A 169 12.76 4.63 2.10
C GLY A 169 11.46 3.91 2.45
N PRO A 170 11.45 3.22 3.59
CA PRO A 170 10.33 2.39 4.01
C PRO A 170 9.16 3.21 4.53
N MET A 171 7.95 2.77 4.14
CA MET A 171 6.72 3.39 4.63
C MET A 171 5.66 2.32 4.87
N TYR A 172 4.88 2.50 5.92
CA TYR A 172 3.62 1.82 6.13
C TYR A 172 2.46 2.77 5.92
N ILE A 173 1.60 2.46 4.96
CA ILE A 173 0.40 3.25 4.64
C ILE A 173 -0.82 2.47 5.11
N ARG A 174 -1.54 3.05 6.07
CA ARG A 174 -2.66 2.42 6.75
C ARG A 174 -3.98 2.89 6.16
N LEU A 175 -4.63 2.05 5.35
CA LEU A 175 -5.94 2.35 4.77
C LEU A 175 -7.05 1.67 5.58
N THR A 176 -7.98 2.47 6.08
CA THR A 176 -9.25 2.00 6.63
C THR A 176 -10.24 1.67 5.52
N GLY A 177 -11.36 1.03 5.82
CA GLY A 177 -12.38 0.65 4.86
C GLY A 177 -13.15 1.81 4.23
#